data_bd3b65a104de51eabaa24b40197a23bd
#
_entry.id   bd3b65a104de51eabaa24b40197a23bd
#
_cell.length_a   1.000
_cell.length_b   1.000
_cell.length_c   1.000
_cell.angle_alpha   90.00
_cell.angle_beta   90.00
_cell.angle_gamma   90.00
#
_symmetry.space_group_name_H-M   'P 1'
#
loop_
_entity.id
_entity.type
_entity.pdbx_description
1 polymer ?
#
loop_
_entity_poly.entity_id
_entity_poly.type
_entity_poly.pdbx_seq_one_letter_code
_entity_poly.pdbx_strand_id
1 'polypeptide(L)'
;METGYGICNLSVVPCRAEPSDKSEMITQLLFGEHFSIIRSQGNWLYIRSAHDAYESWVDVKQIQTISAESYEELEARPAPCTLDLLGVAEDTEKGLLFPLSLGSLLPYFDGRTCNLEGYEYAYEGQVNERIPDNKAAYMIEYAWSLLNAPYLWGGRSAMGIDCSGFTQLLARIAGVKLHRDAYQQAEQGTTLGFIEEARAGDLAFFDNDEGRIIHVGLLLNNNQIIHASGKVRVDRIDHEGIYNEDQGRYSHKLRLLKRIF
;
A
#
# COMPACT_ATOMS: atom_id res chain seq x y z
N MET A 1 6.53 -18.86 17.57
CA MET A 1 6.12 -17.86 18.59
C MET A 1 6.75 -16.55 18.17
N GLU A 2 5.99 -15.48 18.22
CA GLU A 2 6.52 -14.12 17.97
C GLU A 2 7.53 -13.76 19.05
N THR A 3 8.64 -13.13 18.63
CA THR A 3 9.77 -12.84 19.54
C THR A 3 9.81 -11.37 19.96
N GLY A 4 8.91 -10.54 19.44
CA GLY A 4 8.81 -9.11 19.74
C GLY A 4 7.95 -8.37 18.74
N TYR A 5 7.94 -7.04 18.83
CA TYR A 5 7.16 -6.13 17.99
C TYR A 5 8.00 -4.94 17.55
N GLY A 6 7.61 -4.32 16.46
CA GLY A 6 8.29 -3.15 15.93
C GLY A 6 7.36 -2.24 15.14
N ILE A 7 7.87 -1.05 14.87
CA ILE A 7 7.20 0.00 14.09
C ILE A 7 8.19 0.66 13.14
N CYS A 8 7.71 1.07 11.99
CA CYS A 8 8.48 1.85 11.03
C CYS A 8 8.50 3.33 11.46
N ASN A 9 9.65 3.83 11.85
CA ASN A 9 9.87 5.23 12.23
C ASN A 9 10.62 6.04 11.16
N LEU A 10 10.79 5.47 9.97
CA LEU A 10 11.36 6.11 8.79
C LEU A 10 10.29 6.35 7.73
N SER A 11 10.56 7.24 6.78
CA SER A 11 9.65 7.57 5.69
C SER A 11 9.16 6.33 4.92
N VAL A 12 10.10 5.48 4.52
CA VAL A 12 9.85 4.23 3.78
C VAL A 12 11.01 3.26 4.08
N VAL A 13 10.68 2.01 4.36
CA VAL A 13 11.66 0.94 4.62
C VAL A 13 11.46 -0.20 3.62
N PRO A 14 12.51 -0.60 2.86
CA PRO A 14 12.42 -1.73 1.96
C PRO A 14 12.36 -3.05 2.74
N CYS A 15 11.42 -3.90 2.38
CA CYS A 15 11.28 -5.24 2.91
C CYS A 15 11.67 -6.28 1.87
N ARG A 16 12.50 -7.24 2.28
CA ARG A 16 13.18 -8.18 1.40
C ARG A 16 12.62 -9.60 1.48
N ALA A 17 12.77 -10.35 0.39
CA ALA A 17 12.45 -11.77 0.36
C ALA A 17 13.42 -12.62 1.22
N GLU A 18 14.69 -12.19 1.31
CA GLU A 18 15.75 -12.86 2.08
C GLU A 18 16.53 -11.84 2.93
N PRO A 19 17.24 -12.25 4.00
CA PRO A 19 17.97 -11.36 4.90
C PRO A 19 19.26 -10.81 4.25
N SER A 20 19.10 -9.95 3.24
CA SER A 20 20.19 -9.37 2.46
C SER A 20 19.76 -8.10 1.73
N ASP A 21 20.62 -7.07 1.70
CA ASP A 21 20.42 -5.85 0.90
C ASP A 21 20.32 -6.12 -0.61
N LYS A 22 20.90 -7.23 -1.06
CA LYS A 22 20.89 -7.64 -2.47
C LYS A 22 19.68 -8.48 -2.87
N SER A 23 18.86 -8.89 -1.88
CA SER A 23 17.64 -9.65 -2.13
C SER A 23 16.58 -8.80 -2.79
N GLU A 24 15.64 -9.46 -3.47
CA GLU A 24 14.44 -8.86 -4.02
C GLU A 24 13.68 -8.04 -2.96
N MET A 25 13.31 -6.81 -3.29
CA MET A 25 12.36 -6.04 -2.51
C MET A 25 10.94 -6.50 -2.87
N ILE A 26 10.25 -7.10 -1.90
CA ILE A 26 8.89 -7.64 -2.11
C ILE A 26 7.78 -6.72 -1.62
N THR A 27 8.10 -5.84 -0.66
CA THR A 27 7.19 -4.79 -0.17
C THR A 27 7.99 -3.66 0.49
N GLN A 28 7.29 -2.67 0.99
CA GLN A 28 7.82 -1.58 1.80
C GLN A 28 6.97 -1.40 3.05
N LEU A 29 7.58 -1.00 4.17
CA LEU A 29 6.87 -0.39 5.29
C LEU A 29 6.86 1.13 5.09
N LEU A 30 5.73 1.75 5.35
CA LEU A 30 5.59 3.20 5.45
C LEU A 30 5.66 3.62 6.93
N PHE A 31 5.96 4.89 7.19
CA PHE A 31 5.99 5.44 8.55
C PHE A 31 4.71 5.08 9.33
N GLY A 32 4.88 4.70 10.59
CA GLY A 32 3.81 4.33 11.51
C GLY A 32 3.27 2.91 11.32
N GLU A 33 3.68 2.17 10.29
CA GLU A 33 3.28 0.76 10.15
C GLU A 33 3.99 -0.11 11.17
N HIS A 34 3.22 -0.90 11.91
CA HIS A 34 3.71 -1.80 12.94
C HIS A 34 3.62 -3.27 12.50
N PHE A 35 4.36 -4.13 13.17
CA PHE A 35 4.51 -5.54 12.81
C PHE A 35 4.94 -6.39 14.01
N SER A 36 4.67 -7.68 13.92
CA SER A 36 5.26 -8.67 14.83
C SER A 36 6.58 -9.21 14.26
N ILE A 37 7.53 -9.53 15.16
CA ILE A 37 8.82 -10.13 14.83
C ILE A 37 8.72 -11.63 15.06
N ILE A 38 8.91 -12.43 14.00
CA ILE A 38 8.80 -13.89 14.04
C ILE A 38 10.15 -14.52 14.42
N ARG A 39 11.24 -14.00 13.84
CA ARG A 39 12.62 -14.49 14.07
C ARG A 39 13.64 -13.45 13.62
N SER A 40 14.90 -13.66 14.03
CA SER A 40 16.04 -12.85 13.62
C SER A 40 17.15 -13.69 12.99
N GLN A 41 17.91 -13.07 12.08
CA GLN A 41 19.14 -13.64 11.50
C GLN A 41 20.17 -12.53 11.26
N GLY A 42 21.21 -12.49 12.08
CA GLY A 42 22.19 -11.39 12.07
C GLY A 42 21.51 -10.04 12.35
N ASN A 43 21.65 -9.10 11.44
CA ASN A 43 21.01 -7.77 11.51
C ASN A 43 19.62 -7.72 10.85
N TRP A 44 19.03 -8.86 10.53
CA TRP A 44 17.74 -8.93 9.83
C TRP A 44 16.66 -9.51 10.72
N LEU A 45 15.48 -8.94 10.65
CA LEU A 45 14.27 -9.41 11.32
C LEU A 45 13.29 -9.93 10.29
N TYR A 46 12.79 -11.14 10.49
CA TYR A 46 11.66 -11.69 9.75
C TYR A 46 10.39 -11.26 10.45
N ILE A 47 9.61 -10.44 9.80
CA ILE A 47 8.45 -9.76 10.36
C ILE A 47 7.15 -10.21 9.68
N ARG A 48 6.04 -9.99 10.38
CA ARG A 48 4.69 -10.07 9.83
C ARG A 48 4.01 -8.73 10.02
N SER A 49 3.67 -8.05 8.91
CA SER A 49 2.95 -6.78 8.91
C SER A 49 1.58 -6.93 9.59
N ALA A 50 1.22 -5.99 10.46
CA ALA A 50 -0.10 -5.95 11.09
C ALA A 50 -1.23 -5.63 10.09
N HIS A 51 -0.91 -4.88 9.03
CA HIS A 51 -1.90 -4.47 8.04
C HIS A 51 -2.49 -5.65 7.24
N ASP A 52 -1.64 -6.52 6.70
CA ASP A 52 -2.02 -7.52 5.70
C ASP A 52 -1.46 -8.92 6.00
N ALA A 53 -0.80 -9.08 7.15
CA ALA A 53 -0.10 -10.29 7.57
C ALA A 53 1.04 -10.73 6.60
N TYR A 54 1.51 -9.81 5.74
CA TYR A 54 2.58 -10.10 4.80
C TYR A 54 3.91 -10.30 5.53
N GLU A 55 4.63 -11.37 5.16
CA GLU A 55 5.90 -11.73 5.81
C GLU A 55 7.09 -11.34 4.94
N SER A 56 8.10 -10.73 5.56
CA SER A 56 9.28 -10.22 4.87
C SER A 56 10.47 -10.01 5.83
N TRP A 57 11.64 -9.74 5.28
CA TRP A 57 12.83 -9.38 6.04
C TRP A 57 13.07 -7.88 6.02
N VAL A 58 13.41 -7.31 7.19
CA VAL A 58 13.78 -5.88 7.36
C VAL A 58 15.07 -5.76 8.15
N ASP A 59 15.92 -4.77 7.83
CA ASP A 59 17.15 -4.48 8.56
C ASP A 59 16.80 -3.86 9.92
N VAL A 60 17.37 -4.40 11.01
CA VAL A 60 17.16 -3.92 12.39
C VAL A 60 17.50 -2.43 12.57
N LYS A 61 18.38 -1.87 11.72
CA LYS A 61 18.76 -0.44 11.76
C LYS A 61 17.69 0.49 11.23
N GLN A 62 16.67 -0.04 10.54
CA GLN A 62 15.64 0.74 9.85
C GLN A 62 14.28 0.71 10.54
N ILE A 63 14.22 0.12 11.73
CA ILE A 63 12.98 0.02 12.50
C ILE A 63 13.20 0.38 13.96
N GLN A 64 12.13 0.64 14.67
CA GLN A 64 12.10 0.79 16.12
C GLN A 64 11.34 -0.39 16.72
N THR A 65 11.92 -1.01 17.77
CA THR A 65 11.19 -2.01 18.57
C THR A 65 10.19 -1.31 19.49
N ILE A 66 9.05 -1.95 19.71
CA ILE A 66 7.99 -1.46 20.59
C ILE A 66 7.59 -2.53 21.60
N SER A 67 6.93 -2.12 22.67
CA SER A 67 6.40 -3.04 23.67
C SER A 67 5.20 -3.85 23.13
N ALA A 68 4.87 -4.97 23.79
CA ALA A 68 3.66 -5.72 23.47
C ALA A 68 2.39 -4.90 23.75
N GLU A 69 2.40 -4.10 24.80
CA GLU A 69 1.30 -3.20 25.16
C GLU A 69 1.05 -2.17 24.06
N SER A 70 2.12 -1.49 23.58
CA SER A 70 2.02 -0.55 22.46
C SER A 70 1.51 -1.21 21.18
N TYR A 71 1.97 -2.44 20.88
CA TYR A 71 1.49 -3.19 19.72
C TYR A 71 -0.03 -3.47 19.81
N GLU A 72 -0.52 -3.96 20.97
CA GLU A 72 -1.94 -4.25 21.21
C GLU A 72 -2.79 -2.98 21.12
N GLU A 73 -2.30 -1.85 21.63
CA GLU A 73 -2.98 -0.56 21.52
C GLU A 73 -3.08 -0.08 20.06
N LEU A 74 -2.02 -0.24 19.25
CA LEU A 74 -2.02 0.11 17.83
C LEU A 74 -3.00 -0.75 17.02
N GLU A 75 -3.12 -2.04 17.34
CA GLU A 75 -4.12 -2.92 16.74
C GLU A 75 -5.56 -2.53 17.12
N ALA A 76 -5.76 -2.10 18.36
CA ALA A 76 -7.07 -1.73 18.88
C ALA A 76 -7.55 -0.34 18.37
N ARG A 77 -6.63 0.54 17.98
CA ARG A 77 -6.91 1.92 17.55
C ARG A 77 -6.29 2.20 16.19
N PRO A 78 -7.04 1.97 15.09
CA PRO A 78 -6.55 2.30 13.76
C PRO A 78 -6.08 3.75 13.67
N ALA A 79 -4.84 3.97 13.28
CA ALA A 79 -4.27 5.29 13.10
C ALA A 79 -4.80 5.92 11.80
N PRO A 80 -5.04 7.24 11.76
CA PRO A 80 -5.28 7.94 10.52
C PRO A 80 -4.03 7.92 9.64
N CYS A 81 -4.18 8.14 8.33
CA CYS A 81 -3.07 8.18 7.41
C CYS A 81 -2.94 9.53 6.72
N THR A 82 -1.71 9.83 6.29
CA THR A 82 -1.40 11.01 5.50
C THR A 82 -2.03 10.94 4.12
N LEU A 83 -2.49 12.08 3.60
CA LEU A 83 -3.15 12.21 2.30
C LEU A 83 -2.34 13.01 1.27
N ASP A 84 -1.31 13.72 1.68
CA ASP A 84 -0.38 14.37 0.75
C ASP A 84 0.48 13.31 0.05
N LEU A 85 0.72 13.48 -1.26
CA LEU A 85 1.64 12.59 -2.01
C LEU A 85 3.01 12.52 -1.33
N LEU A 86 3.48 13.67 -0.85
CA LEU A 86 4.68 13.83 -0.07
C LEU A 86 4.46 14.96 0.93
N GLY A 87 4.23 14.61 2.18
CA GLY A 87 4.17 15.54 3.31
C GLY A 87 5.51 15.66 4.02
N VAL A 88 5.59 16.53 5.02
CA VAL A 88 6.78 16.70 5.86
C VAL A 88 6.36 16.53 7.32
N ALA A 89 7.07 15.66 8.04
CA ALA A 89 6.96 15.54 9.49
C ALA A 89 8.22 16.13 10.17
N GLU A 90 8.05 16.57 11.40
CA GLU A 90 9.12 17.07 12.26
C GLU A 90 9.24 16.20 13.51
N ASP A 91 10.43 15.66 13.78
CA ASP A 91 10.79 15.11 15.09
C ASP A 91 10.86 16.29 16.08
N THR A 92 9.89 16.42 16.97
CA THR A 92 9.74 17.62 17.82
C THR A 92 10.86 17.76 18.86
N GLU A 93 11.50 16.66 19.23
CA GLU A 93 12.63 16.69 20.18
C GLU A 93 13.92 17.18 19.51
N LYS A 94 14.17 16.74 18.26
CA LYS A 94 15.41 17.07 17.54
C LYS A 94 15.27 18.24 16.57
N GLY A 95 14.03 18.63 16.24
CA GLY A 95 13.75 19.64 15.21
C GLY A 95 14.17 19.18 13.80
N LEU A 96 14.18 17.87 13.53
CA LEU A 96 14.58 17.29 12.26
C LEU A 96 13.37 17.04 11.37
N LEU A 97 13.42 17.55 10.15
CA LEU A 97 12.38 17.35 9.15
C LEU A 97 12.68 16.12 8.29
N PHE A 98 11.64 15.36 7.96
CA PHE A 98 11.73 14.23 7.02
C PHE A 98 10.42 14.03 6.23
N PRO A 99 10.50 13.49 5.00
CA PRO A 99 9.32 13.32 4.18
C PRO A 99 8.46 12.14 4.64
N LEU A 100 7.13 12.29 4.55
CA LEU A 100 6.16 11.21 4.67
C LEU A 100 5.44 11.00 3.34
N SER A 101 5.33 9.75 2.90
CA SER A 101 4.57 9.39 1.70
C SER A 101 3.09 9.27 2.02
N LEU A 102 2.24 9.47 0.99
CA LEU A 102 0.81 9.12 1.02
C LEU A 102 0.58 7.76 1.68
N GLY A 103 -0.37 7.68 2.61
CA GLY A 103 -0.73 6.45 3.31
C GLY A 103 0.16 6.08 4.51
N SER A 104 1.14 6.94 4.89
CA SER A 104 1.86 6.80 6.16
C SER A 104 0.89 6.93 7.34
N LEU A 105 1.05 6.11 8.37
CA LEU A 105 0.17 6.11 9.53
C LEU A 105 0.67 7.12 10.57
N LEU A 106 -0.27 7.74 11.26
CA LEU A 106 0.00 8.68 12.35
C LEU A 106 -0.59 8.14 13.68
N PRO A 107 0.11 7.21 14.36
CA PRO A 107 -0.36 6.66 15.63
C PRO A 107 -0.63 7.73 16.68
N TYR A 108 -1.75 7.60 17.41
CA TYR A 108 -2.17 8.53 18.47
C TYR A 108 -2.28 10.00 18.01
N PHE A 109 -2.59 10.24 16.74
CA PHE A 109 -2.70 11.58 16.18
C PHE A 109 -3.78 12.41 16.89
N ASP A 110 -3.41 13.59 17.37
CA ASP A 110 -4.26 14.51 18.12
C ASP A 110 -4.77 15.72 17.30
N GLY A 111 -4.48 15.72 15.98
CA GLY A 111 -4.76 16.82 15.06
C GLY A 111 -3.52 17.66 14.74
N ARG A 112 -2.39 17.43 15.41
CA ARG A 112 -1.12 18.11 15.18
C ARG A 112 0.08 17.21 15.31
N THR A 113 0.13 16.35 16.32
CA THR A 113 1.25 15.45 16.57
C THR A 113 0.80 13.99 16.61
N CYS A 114 1.71 13.09 16.30
CA CYS A 114 1.58 11.66 16.50
C CYS A 114 2.74 11.14 17.37
N ASN A 115 2.56 9.96 17.98
CA ASN A 115 3.55 9.38 18.88
C ASN A 115 3.90 7.95 18.47
N LEU A 116 5.20 7.65 18.43
CA LEU A 116 5.74 6.31 18.21
C LEU A 116 6.65 5.96 19.39
N GLU A 117 6.15 5.19 20.35
CA GLU A 117 6.89 4.69 21.53
C GLU A 117 7.66 5.81 22.26
N GLY A 118 6.98 6.91 22.56
CA GLY A 118 7.52 8.06 23.28
C GLY A 118 8.21 9.12 22.43
N TYR A 119 8.39 8.89 21.12
CA TYR A 119 8.87 9.92 20.19
C TYR A 119 7.69 10.64 19.56
N GLU A 120 7.70 11.97 19.66
CA GLU A 120 6.64 12.82 19.12
C GLU A 120 7.05 13.43 17.79
N TYR A 121 6.11 13.38 16.83
CA TYR A 121 6.29 13.89 15.47
C TYR A 121 5.14 14.84 15.12
N ALA A 122 5.45 16.06 14.72
CA ALA A 122 4.47 17.02 14.23
C ALA A 122 4.21 16.78 12.73
N TYR A 123 2.95 16.90 12.33
CA TYR A 123 2.53 16.82 10.93
C TYR A 123 1.36 17.78 10.68
N GLU A 124 1.55 18.72 9.74
CA GLU A 124 0.58 19.76 9.41
C GLU A 124 -0.14 19.52 8.07
N GLY A 125 0.15 18.39 7.38
CA GLY A 125 -0.46 18.03 6.11
C GLY A 125 -1.87 17.48 6.25
N GLN A 126 -2.46 17.07 5.13
CA GLN A 126 -3.78 16.46 5.07
C GLN A 126 -3.76 15.06 5.67
N VAL A 127 -4.81 14.73 6.44
CA VAL A 127 -4.95 13.46 7.16
C VAL A 127 -6.34 12.87 6.92
N ASN A 128 -6.41 11.57 6.74
CA ASN A 128 -7.66 10.83 6.68
C ASN A 128 -8.20 10.57 8.09
N GLU A 129 -8.97 11.49 8.65
CA GLU A 129 -9.57 11.34 9.99
C GLU A 129 -10.85 10.49 9.99
N ARG A 130 -11.46 10.29 8.82
CA ARG A 130 -12.72 9.55 8.67
C ARG A 130 -12.71 8.69 7.42
N ILE A 131 -13.30 7.52 7.52
CA ILE A 131 -13.58 6.69 6.35
C ILE A 131 -14.58 7.42 5.45
N PRO A 132 -14.27 7.62 4.15
CA PRO A 132 -15.17 8.34 3.25
C PRO A 132 -16.44 7.54 2.97
N ASP A 133 -17.59 8.23 2.86
CA ASP A 133 -18.87 7.61 2.51
C ASP A 133 -18.82 7.00 1.11
N ASN A 134 -18.21 7.70 0.15
CA ASN A 134 -18.00 7.21 -1.22
C ASN A 134 -16.54 6.75 -1.42
N LYS A 135 -16.26 5.53 -1.04
CA LYS A 135 -14.93 4.92 -1.13
C LYS A 135 -14.41 4.89 -2.57
N ALA A 136 -15.27 4.59 -3.56
CA ALA A 136 -14.89 4.54 -4.96
C ALA A 136 -14.39 5.89 -5.47
N ALA A 137 -15.15 6.96 -5.25
CA ALA A 137 -14.76 8.31 -5.67
C ALA A 137 -13.45 8.73 -5.00
N TYR A 138 -13.27 8.40 -3.72
CA TYR A 138 -12.07 8.71 -2.96
C TYR A 138 -10.84 7.97 -3.50
N MET A 139 -10.96 6.66 -3.76
CA MET A 139 -9.88 5.89 -4.38
C MET A 139 -9.48 6.45 -5.74
N ILE A 140 -10.46 6.86 -6.57
CA ILE A 140 -10.21 7.43 -7.89
C ILE A 140 -9.51 8.79 -7.79
N GLU A 141 -9.92 9.66 -6.89
CA GLU A 141 -9.28 10.97 -6.65
C GLU A 141 -7.78 10.80 -6.37
N TYR A 142 -7.44 9.90 -5.43
CA TYR A 142 -6.03 9.62 -5.10
C TYR A 142 -5.30 8.80 -6.17
N ALA A 143 -6.00 7.99 -6.95
CA ALA A 143 -5.41 7.33 -8.11
C ALA A 143 -4.91 8.34 -9.15
N TRP A 144 -5.68 9.38 -9.42
CA TRP A 144 -5.27 10.47 -10.32
C TRP A 144 -4.09 11.27 -9.77
N SER A 145 -4.00 11.48 -8.47
CA SER A 145 -2.85 12.17 -7.86
C SER A 145 -1.54 11.40 -8.04
N LEU A 146 -1.60 10.06 -8.14
CA LEU A 146 -0.47 9.18 -8.40
C LEU A 146 -0.12 9.02 -9.89
N LEU A 147 -0.85 9.67 -10.81
CA LEU A 147 -0.58 9.55 -12.24
C LEU A 147 0.87 9.91 -12.57
N ASN A 148 1.53 9.10 -13.39
CA ASN A 148 2.95 9.15 -13.73
C ASN A 148 3.92 8.78 -12.58
N ALA A 149 3.48 8.37 -11.41
CA ALA A 149 4.37 7.76 -10.42
C ALA A 149 5.11 6.56 -11.08
N PRO A 150 6.43 6.42 -10.90
CA PRO A 150 7.20 5.38 -11.56
C PRO A 150 6.83 4.00 -11.03
N TYR A 151 6.86 2.99 -11.91
CA TYR A 151 6.73 1.60 -11.48
C TYR A 151 7.98 1.17 -10.72
N LEU A 152 7.78 0.59 -9.55
CA LEU A 152 8.83 -0.02 -8.75
C LEU A 152 8.32 -1.33 -8.17
N TRP A 153 8.94 -2.45 -8.54
CA TRP A 153 8.59 -3.76 -7.98
C TRP A 153 8.73 -3.76 -6.45
N GLY A 154 7.70 -4.22 -5.75
CA GLY A 154 7.63 -4.15 -4.28
C GLY A 154 7.29 -2.76 -3.72
N GLY A 155 7.17 -1.73 -4.55
CA GLY A 155 6.93 -0.35 -4.12
C GLY A 155 5.50 -0.10 -3.62
N ARG A 156 5.39 0.79 -2.62
CA ARG A 156 4.12 1.22 -2.00
C ARG A 156 4.06 2.73 -1.75
N SER A 157 4.91 3.52 -2.40
CA SER A 157 4.99 4.97 -2.19
C SER A 157 4.78 5.74 -3.49
N ALA A 158 4.47 7.04 -3.40
CA ALA A 158 4.36 7.92 -4.56
C ALA A 158 5.67 8.04 -5.38
N MET A 159 6.81 7.70 -4.78
CA MET A 159 8.13 7.72 -5.43
C MET A 159 8.48 6.42 -6.17
N GLY A 160 7.64 5.40 -6.05
CA GLY A 160 7.75 4.12 -6.73
C GLY A 160 6.70 3.15 -6.21
N ILE A 161 5.88 2.62 -7.13
CA ILE A 161 4.72 1.79 -6.77
C ILE A 161 4.50 0.67 -7.79
N ASP A 162 4.20 -0.55 -7.31
CA ASP A 162 3.75 -1.63 -8.19
C ASP A 162 2.23 -1.71 -8.30
N CYS A 163 1.73 -2.61 -9.12
CA CYS A 163 0.30 -2.70 -9.42
C CYS A 163 -0.57 -3.00 -8.18
N SER A 164 -0.16 -3.95 -7.37
CA SER A 164 -0.90 -4.34 -6.16
C SER A 164 -0.64 -3.39 -4.98
N GLY A 165 0.56 -2.80 -4.89
CA GLY A 165 0.85 -1.71 -3.95
C GLY A 165 0.02 -0.47 -4.23
N PHE A 166 -0.23 -0.15 -5.51
CA PHE A 166 -1.11 0.94 -5.93
C PHE A 166 -2.55 0.71 -5.45
N THR A 167 -3.15 -0.44 -5.76
CA THR A 167 -4.52 -0.74 -5.32
C THR A 167 -4.63 -0.88 -3.81
N GLN A 168 -3.62 -1.46 -3.15
CA GLN A 168 -3.57 -1.57 -1.68
C GLN A 168 -3.52 -0.19 -1.00
N LEU A 169 -2.68 0.72 -1.51
CA LEU A 169 -2.57 2.08 -0.98
C LEU A 169 -3.88 2.85 -1.11
N LEU A 170 -4.52 2.80 -2.29
CA LEU A 170 -5.82 3.44 -2.53
C LEU A 170 -6.93 2.86 -1.64
N ALA A 171 -6.96 1.54 -1.48
CA ALA A 171 -7.90 0.88 -0.59
C ALA A 171 -7.69 1.30 0.88
N ARG A 172 -6.43 1.38 1.34
CA ARG A 172 -6.08 1.83 2.70
C ARG A 172 -6.64 3.21 3.00
N ILE A 173 -6.39 4.21 2.15
CA ILE A 173 -6.88 5.57 2.37
C ILE A 173 -8.42 5.65 2.33
N ALA A 174 -9.08 4.71 1.65
CA ALA A 174 -10.54 4.57 1.65
C ALA A 174 -11.07 3.68 2.78
N GLY A 175 -10.21 3.24 3.71
CA GLY A 175 -10.60 2.41 4.85
C GLY A 175 -10.97 0.97 4.45
N VAL A 176 -10.39 0.45 3.37
CA VAL A 176 -10.55 -0.93 2.91
C VAL A 176 -9.21 -1.67 3.06
N LYS A 177 -9.24 -2.85 3.66
CA LYS A 177 -8.05 -3.69 3.85
C LYS A 177 -7.87 -4.63 2.68
N LEU A 178 -6.79 -4.45 1.90
CA LEU A 178 -6.39 -5.37 0.85
C LEU A 178 -5.07 -6.06 1.20
N HIS A 179 -4.90 -7.29 0.72
CA HIS A 179 -3.62 -8.01 0.79
C HIS A 179 -2.55 -7.37 -0.10
N ARG A 180 -1.30 -7.79 0.08
CA ARG A 180 -0.16 -7.19 -0.63
C ARG A 180 -0.10 -7.59 -2.10
N ASP A 181 -0.22 -8.87 -2.40
CA ASP A 181 -0.02 -9.36 -3.76
C ASP A 181 -1.32 -9.40 -4.58
N ALA A 182 -1.22 -9.17 -5.88
CA ALA A 182 -2.38 -9.15 -6.78
C ALA A 182 -3.19 -10.45 -6.71
N TYR A 183 -2.54 -11.62 -6.64
CA TYR A 183 -3.24 -12.90 -6.55
C TYR A 183 -4.03 -13.04 -5.23
N GLN A 184 -3.53 -12.50 -4.13
CA GLN A 184 -4.24 -12.48 -2.84
C GLN A 184 -5.42 -11.50 -2.87
N GLN A 185 -5.24 -10.32 -3.49
CA GLN A 185 -6.33 -9.35 -3.68
C GLN A 185 -7.46 -9.92 -4.54
N ALA A 186 -7.14 -10.77 -5.51
CA ALA A 186 -8.11 -11.45 -6.36
C ALA A 186 -9.02 -12.43 -5.58
N GLU A 187 -8.64 -12.84 -4.38
CA GLU A 187 -9.46 -13.68 -3.48
C GLU A 187 -10.45 -12.85 -2.65
N GLN A 188 -10.28 -11.53 -2.59
CA GLN A 188 -11.11 -10.62 -1.79
C GLN A 188 -12.27 -10.04 -2.59
N GLY A 189 -13.34 -9.64 -1.88
CA GLY A 189 -14.52 -9.01 -2.47
C GLY A 189 -15.43 -9.93 -3.27
N THR A 190 -16.39 -9.34 -3.96
CA THR A 190 -17.42 -10.03 -4.76
C THR A 190 -16.98 -10.09 -6.22
N THR A 191 -17.02 -11.27 -6.83
CA THR A 191 -16.71 -11.45 -8.26
C THR A 191 -17.86 -10.91 -9.12
N LEU A 192 -17.53 -10.14 -10.17
CA LEU A 192 -18.46 -9.69 -11.20
C LEU A 192 -18.38 -10.63 -12.40
N GLY A 193 -19.52 -10.86 -13.06
CA GLY A 193 -19.61 -11.79 -14.19
C GLY A 193 -19.09 -11.19 -15.49
N PHE A 194 -19.37 -9.92 -15.72
CA PHE A 194 -19.06 -9.22 -16.98
C PHE A 194 -18.53 -7.83 -16.74
N ILE A 195 -17.73 -7.31 -17.70
CA ILE A 195 -17.14 -5.96 -17.59
C ILE A 195 -18.23 -4.86 -17.65
N GLU A 196 -19.38 -5.13 -18.26
CA GLU A 196 -20.51 -4.23 -18.31
C GLU A 196 -21.15 -3.97 -16.93
N GLU A 197 -20.95 -4.89 -15.96
CA GLU A 197 -21.40 -4.73 -14.58
C GLU A 197 -20.43 -3.89 -13.75
N ALA A 198 -19.21 -3.69 -14.27
CA ALA A 198 -18.15 -3.01 -13.56
C ALA A 198 -18.44 -1.50 -13.44
N ARG A 199 -18.04 -0.95 -12.30
CA ARG A 199 -18.20 0.45 -11.95
C ARG A 199 -16.86 1.05 -11.52
N ALA A 200 -16.83 2.35 -11.45
CA ALA A 200 -15.74 3.09 -10.86
C ALA A 200 -15.41 2.56 -9.44
N GLY A 201 -14.14 2.24 -9.20
CA GLY A 201 -13.67 1.69 -7.92
C GLY A 201 -13.61 0.16 -7.85
N ASP A 202 -14.15 -0.58 -8.84
CA ASP A 202 -13.95 -2.02 -8.94
C ASP A 202 -12.51 -2.33 -9.38
N LEU A 203 -12.00 -3.53 -9.05
CA LEU A 203 -10.67 -3.98 -9.44
C LEU A 203 -10.73 -4.97 -10.60
N ALA A 204 -9.82 -4.82 -11.55
CA ALA A 204 -9.61 -5.77 -12.64
C ALA A 204 -8.28 -6.50 -12.44
N PHE A 205 -8.31 -7.83 -12.62
CA PHE A 205 -7.17 -8.72 -12.43
C PHE A 205 -6.84 -9.45 -13.73
N PHE A 206 -5.54 -9.60 -13.96
CA PHE A 206 -5.01 -10.12 -15.22
C PHE A 206 -4.08 -11.29 -14.94
N ASP A 207 -4.17 -12.32 -15.78
CA ASP A 207 -3.36 -13.51 -15.65
C ASP A 207 -2.27 -13.63 -16.74
N ASN A 208 -1.32 -14.52 -16.48
CA ASN A 208 -0.38 -15.01 -17.49
C ASN A 208 -0.95 -16.24 -18.19
N ASP A 209 -0.19 -16.79 -19.15
CA ASP A 209 -0.57 -18.00 -19.92
C ASP A 209 -0.77 -19.25 -19.06
N GLU A 210 -0.22 -19.26 -17.83
CA GLU A 210 -0.38 -20.34 -16.86
C GLU A 210 -1.65 -20.14 -15.97
N GLY A 211 -2.41 -19.06 -16.18
CA GLY A 211 -3.59 -18.71 -15.39
C GLY A 211 -3.31 -18.13 -14.00
N ARG A 212 -2.06 -17.71 -13.74
CA ARG A 212 -1.69 -17.04 -12.48
C ARG A 212 -1.97 -15.56 -12.59
N ILE A 213 -2.61 -14.99 -11.58
CA ILE A 213 -2.81 -13.54 -11.47
C ILE A 213 -1.44 -12.87 -11.28
N ILE A 214 -1.10 -11.97 -12.19
CA ILE A 214 0.18 -11.24 -12.21
C ILE A 214 0.02 -9.73 -12.21
N HIS A 215 -1.21 -9.22 -12.41
CA HIS A 215 -1.43 -7.79 -12.48
C HIS A 215 -2.84 -7.42 -11.98
N VAL A 216 -2.97 -6.17 -11.51
CA VAL A 216 -4.23 -5.59 -11.03
C VAL A 216 -4.28 -4.10 -11.34
N GLY A 217 -5.49 -3.56 -11.54
CA GLY A 217 -5.74 -2.13 -11.68
C GLY A 217 -7.11 -1.72 -11.18
N LEU A 218 -7.30 -0.42 -11.00
CA LEU A 218 -8.54 0.19 -10.54
C LEU A 218 -9.36 0.68 -11.74
N LEU A 219 -10.62 0.28 -11.84
CA LEU A 219 -11.52 0.73 -12.89
C LEU A 219 -12.01 2.16 -12.62
N LEU A 220 -11.84 3.03 -13.60
CA LEU A 220 -12.42 4.37 -13.62
C LEU A 220 -13.88 4.33 -14.10
N ASN A 221 -14.18 3.37 -14.96
CA ASN A 221 -15.50 2.98 -15.48
C ASN A 221 -15.35 1.60 -16.17
N ASN A 222 -16.34 1.16 -16.93
CA ASN A 222 -16.33 -0.13 -17.61
C ASN A 222 -15.44 -0.19 -18.89
N ASN A 223 -14.78 0.89 -19.28
CA ASN A 223 -13.91 0.94 -20.46
C ASN A 223 -12.56 1.63 -20.22
N GLN A 224 -12.28 2.09 -18.99
CA GLN A 224 -11.02 2.73 -18.61
C GLN A 224 -10.50 2.19 -17.27
N ILE A 225 -9.22 1.94 -17.23
CA ILE A 225 -8.49 1.44 -16.06
C ILE A 225 -7.29 2.34 -15.76
N ILE A 226 -7.03 2.61 -14.47
CA ILE A 226 -5.79 3.21 -14.00
C ILE A 226 -4.99 2.14 -13.25
N HIS A 227 -3.73 1.97 -13.64
CA HIS A 227 -2.88 0.90 -13.12
C HIS A 227 -1.40 1.28 -13.20
N ALA A 228 -0.54 0.55 -12.47
CA ALA A 228 0.91 0.74 -12.50
C ALA A 228 1.57 -0.27 -13.45
N SER A 229 2.02 0.20 -14.62
CA SER A 229 2.74 -0.58 -15.62
C SER A 229 3.76 0.32 -16.33
N GLY A 230 5.05 0.19 -15.97
CA GLY A 230 6.11 1.14 -16.26
C GLY A 230 5.99 2.45 -15.47
N LYS A 231 4.78 2.95 -15.32
CA LYS A 231 4.33 4.06 -14.48
C LYS A 231 2.86 3.89 -14.16
N VAL A 232 2.32 4.67 -13.25
CA VAL A 232 0.86 4.80 -13.08
C VAL A 232 0.31 5.50 -14.32
N ARG A 233 -0.61 4.85 -15.02
CA ARG A 233 -1.16 5.27 -16.30
C ARG A 233 -2.63 4.88 -16.44
N VAL A 234 -3.33 5.55 -17.35
CA VAL A 234 -4.68 5.19 -17.77
C VAL A 234 -4.63 4.55 -19.15
N ASP A 235 -5.29 3.40 -19.30
CA ASP A 235 -5.45 2.69 -20.56
C ASP A 235 -6.93 2.29 -20.76
N ARG A 236 -7.26 1.90 -21.99
CA ARG A 236 -8.56 1.30 -22.29
C ARG A 236 -8.61 -0.14 -21.81
N ILE A 237 -9.79 -0.57 -21.41
CA ILE A 237 -10.05 -1.97 -21.03
C ILE A 237 -11.36 -2.45 -21.66
N ASP A 238 -11.39 -3.70 -22.05
CA ASP A 238 -12.58 -4.43 -22.46
C ASP A 238 -12.53 -5.89 -21.99
N HIS A 239 -13.38 -6.76 -22.54
CA HIS A 239 -13.44 -8.18 -22.18
C HIS A 239 -12.19 -8.98 -22.53
N GLU A 240 -11.34 -8.51 -23.45
CA GLU A 240 -10.04 -9.15 -23.76
C GLU A 240 -8.96 -8.74 -22.76
N GLY A 241 -9.00 -7.47 -22.28
CA GLY A 241 -8.02 -6.96 -21.33
C GLY A 241 -7.66 -5.51 -21.52
N ILE A 242 -6.43 -5.14 -21.11
CA ILE A 242 -5.92 -3.78 -21.24
C ILE A 242 -5.33 -3.58 -22.63
N TYR A 243 -5.89 -2.65 -23.40
CA TYR A 243 -5.34 -2.22 -24.67
C TYR A 243 -4.38 -1.04 -24.46
N ASN A 244 -3.10 -1.29 -24.72
CA ASN A 244 -2.06 -0.27 -24.63
C ASN A 244 -1.95 0.47 -25.98
N GLU A 245 -2.42 1.73 -26.01
CA GLU A 245 -2.43 2.55 -27.23
C GLU A 245 -1.02 2.87 -27.74
N ASP A 246 -0.03 3.06 -26.86
CA ASP A 246 1.36 3.34 -27.23
C ASP A 246 1.99 2.16 -27.99
N GLN A 247 1.57 0.92 -27.67
CA GLN A 247 2.07 -0.31 -28.29
C GLN A 247 1.13 -0.84 -29.39
N GLY A 248 -0.11 -0.34 -29.49
CA GLY A 248 -1.10 -0.79 -30.45
C GLY A 248 -1.57 -2.23 -30.26
N ARG A 249 -1.54 -2.75 -29.01
CA ARG A 249 -1.89 -4.15 -28.69
C ARG A 249 -2.44 -4.31 -27.28
N TYR A 250 -3.10 -5.45 -27.03
CA TYR A 250 -3.41 -5.88 -25.70
C TYR A 250 -2.12 -6.22 -24.92
N SER A 251 -1.99 -5.65 -23.72
CA SER A 251 -0.81 -5.83 -22.87
C SER A 251 -1.06 -6.80 -21.70
N HIS A 252 -2.31 -6.91 -21.24
CA HIS A 252 -2.70 -7.74 -20.11
C HIS A 252 -4.07 -8.37 -20.41
N LYS A 253 -4.18 -9.69 -20.28
CA LYS A 253 -5.39 -10.46 -20.52
C LYS A 253 -6.29 -10.42 -19.29
N LEU A 254 -7.55 -9.98 -19.45
CA LEU A 254 -8.51 -9.93 -18.36
C LEU A 254 -8.85 -11.33 -17.86
N ARG A 255 -8.77 -11.53 -16.54
CA ARG A 255 -9.10 -12.79 -15.90
C ARG A 255 -10.37 -12.70 -15.08
N LEU A 256 -10.49 -11.70 -14.21
CA LEU A 256 -11.66 -11.51 -13.37
C LEU A 256 -11.78 -10.07 -12.87
N LEU A 257 -12.96 -9.74 -12.38
CA LEU A 257 -13.30 -8.42 -11.83
C LEU A 257 -13.81 -8.61 -10.39
N LYS A 258 -13.46 -7.69 -9.51
CA LYS A 258 -13.87 -7.71 -8.11
C LYS A 258 -14.42 -6.37 -7.64
N ARG A 259 -15.51 -6.42 -6.89
CA ARG A 259 -16.01 -5.32 -6.07
C ARG A 259 -15.59 -5.55 -4.63
N ILE A 260 -14.86 -4.60 -4.05
CA ILE A 260 -14.20 -4.73 -2.75
C ILE A 260 -14.94 -4.01 -1.61
N PHE A 261 -16.07 -3.35 -1.89
CA PHE A 261 -16.94 -2.66 -0.91
C PHE A 261 -18.39 -2.53 -1.38
#